data_ed1b5cc75a465adfccfaef276a1ba03a
#
_entry.id   ed1b5cc75a465adfccfaef276a1ba03a
#
_cell.length_a   1.000
_cell.length_b   1.000
_cell.length_c   1.000
_cell.angle_alpha   90.00
_cell.angle_beta   90.00
_cell.angle_gamma   90.00
#
_symmetry.space_group_name_H-M   'P 1'
#
loop_
_entity.id
_entity.type
_entity.pdbx_description
1 polymer ?
#
loop_
_entity_poly.entity_id
_entity_poly.type
_entity_poly.pdbx_seq_one_letter_code
_entity_poly.pdbx_strand_id
1 'polypeptide(L)'
;GDGDVLAWTGEDFIEYKNHISAMYRIGNVRNRTSGSHTSNEGVYTMHLGQGISNVDGLNAYVASKAQLELRKKMWEKTLDVRSKEGNENAYLLSTPSIVGVRVTRVLNAVLNVSVEGAATGKSYDDVIGFAGSDSTLHWGDTRIPGKDRKIWQVPYRSLVPKTVENLLVAGRCFGYEKGLT
;
A
#
# COMPACT_ATOMS: atom_id res chain seq x y z
N GLY A 1 -24.82 -17.72 -5.44
CA GLY A 1 -23.57 -18.18 -4.94
C GLY A 1 -23.10 -17.44 -3.72
N ASP A 2 -23.91 -17.39 -2.63
CA ASP A 2 -23.63 -16.48 -1.52
C ASP A 2 -22.83 -17.13 -0.38
N GLY A 3 -22.59 -18.43 -0.47
CA GLY A 3 -21.93 -19.17 0.61
C GLY A 3 -20.47 -19.52 0.37
N ASP A 4 -20.11 -19.82 -0.85
CA ASP A 4 -18.84 -20.48 -1.15
C ASP A 4 -17.62 -19.54 -1.17
N VAL A 5 -17.84 -18.25 -1.41
CA VAL A 5 -16.76 -17.26 -1.37
C VAL A 5 -16.25 -17.01 0.07
N LEU A 6 -17.08 -17.27 1.07
CA LEU A 6 -16.71 -17.13 2.48
C LEU A 6 -15.99 -18.36 3.03
N ALA A 7 -15.98 -19.47 2.31
CA ALA A 7 -15.30 -20.70 2.71
C ALA A 7 -13.82 -20.75 2.32
N TRP A 8 -13.27 -19.70 1.74
CA TRP A 8 -11.85 -19.62 1.42
C TRP A 8 -11.04 -19.51 2.70
N THR A 9 -10.35 -20.57 3.00
CA THR A 9 -9.58 -20.72 4.24
C THR A 9 -8.16 -20.20 4.09
N GLY A 10 -7.40 -20.17 5.17
CA GLY A 10 -6.01 -19.70 5.19
C GLY A 10 -5.04 -20.47 4.28
N GLU A 11 -5.46 -21.57 3.62
CA GLU A 11 -4.63 -22.29 2.66
C GLU A 11 -4.59 -21.60 1.29
N ASP A 12 -5.64 -20.84 0.95
CA ASP A 12 -5.77 -20.17 -0.33
C ASP A 12 -5.06 -18.81 -0.36
N PHE A 13 -4.83 -18.22 0.80
CA PHE A 13 -4.22 -16.90 0.94
C PHE A 13 -3.15 -16.85 2.03
N ILE A 14 -2.12 -16.05 1.77
CA ILE A 14 -1.11 -15.69 2.74
C ILE A 14 -1.50 -14.35 3.35
N GLU A 15 -1.66 -14.28 4.66
CA GLU A 15 -2.03 -13.05 5.36
C GLU A 15 -0.81 -12.22 5.72
N TYR A 16 -0.89 -10.92 5.45
CA TYR A 16 0.16 -9.97 5.79
C TYR A 16 -0.35 -8.86 6.69
N LYS A 17 0.35 -8.62 7.80
CA LYS A 17 0.27 -7.35 8.51
C LYS A 17 1.10 -6.33 7.76
N ASN A 18 0.48 -5.21 7.42
CA ASN A 18 1.12 -4.17 6.62
C ASN A 18 0.98 -2.81 7.32
N HIS A 19 1.52 -1.77 6.71
CA HIS A 19 1.27 -0.41 7.17
C HIS A 19 -0.10 0.07 6.68
N ILE A 20 -0.75 0.85 7.52
CA ILE A 20 -1.94 1.63 7.17
C ILE A 20 -1.52 3.09 7.06
N SER A 21 -1.88 3.73 5.97
CA SER A 21 -1.57 5.13 5.73
C SER A 21 -2.82 5.91 5.31
N ALA A 22 -2.66 7.21 5.19
CA ALA A 22 -3.75 8.06 4.76
C ALA A 22 -3.21 9.29 4.01
N MET A 23 -4.02 9.76 3.07
CA MET A 23 -3.88 11.07 2.46
C MET A 23 -4.98 11.98 2.97
N TYR A 24 -4.64 13.24 3.24
CA TYR A 24 -5.55 14.25 3.73
C TYR A 24 -5.28 15.60 3.04
N ARG A 25 -6.15 16.55 3.24
CA ARG A 25 -5.98 17.88 2.65
C ARG A 25 -5.87 18.95 3.72
N ILE A 26 -4.98 19.90 3.48
CA ILE A 26 -4.88 21.15 4.23
C ILE A 26 -5.22 22.31 3.32
N GLY A 27 -5.87 23.30 3.86
CA GLY A 27 -6.25 24.51 3.15
C GLY A 27 -5.54 25.75 3.69
N ASN A 28 -5.62 26.84 2.93
CA ASN A 28 -5.01 28.15 3.24
C ASN A 28 -3.50 28.08 3.48
N VAL A 29 -2.81 27.30 2.68
CA VAL A 29 -1.35 27.19 2.68
C VAL A 29 -0.81 28.21 1.69
N ARG A 30 -0.01 29.16 2.14
CA ARG A 30 0.58 30.22 1.33
C ARG A 30 2.01 29.90 0.93
N ASN A 31 2.78 29.38 1.84
CA ASN A 31 4.17 28.99 1.59
C ASN A 31 4.29 27.49 1.39
N ARG A 32 5.19 27.07 0.49
CA ARG A 32 5.40 25.67 0.12
C ARG A 32 5.57 24.75 1.32
N THR A 33 4.86 23.65 1.30
CA THR A 33 4.99 22.54 2.26
C THR A 33 5.34 21.24 1.54
N SER A 34 5.54 20.16 2.29
CA SER A 34 5.92 18.84 1.78
C SER A 34 4.81 18.10 1.01
N GLY A 35 3.61 18.67 0.92
CA GLY A 35 2.49 18.08 0.17
C GLY A 35 2.55 18.35 -1.33
N SER A 36 1.61 17.76 -2.05
CA SER A 36 1.38 18.01 -3.46
C SER A 36 0.32 19.07 -3.65
N HIS A 37 0.58 20.03 -4.53
CA HIS A 37 -0.42 21.02 -4.96
C HIS A 37 -1.66 20.34 -5.54
N THR A 38 -2.81 20.92 -5.29
CA THR A 38 -4.04 20.59 -5.99
C THR A 38 -4.32 21.67 -7.05
N SER A 39 -5.37 21.50 -7.84
CA SER A 39 -5.84 22.55 -8.75
C SER A 39 -6.41 23.78 -8.04
N ASN A 40 -6.73 23.68 -6.75
CA ASN A 40 -7.24 24.77 -5.95
C ASN A 40 -6.08 25.49 -5.27
N GLU A 41 -6.00 26.79 -5.43
CA GLU A 41 -4.99 27.62 -4.78
C GLU A 41 -5.02 27.49 -3.26
N GLY A 42 -3.86 27.37 -2.66
CA GLY A 42 -3.71 27.22 -1.21
C GLY A 42 -4.15 25.86 -0.63
N VAL A 43 -4.54 24.90 -1.49
CA VAL A 43 -4.93 23.56 -1.05
C VAL A 43 -3.86 22.53 -1.43
N TYR A 44 -3.40 21.81 -0.43
CA TYR A 44 -2.40 20.75 -0.59
C TYR A 44 -2.95 19.40 -0.17
N THR A 45 -2.62 18.37 -0.96
CA THR A 45 -2.78 16.97 -0.55
C THR A 45 -1.52 16.53 0.19
N MET A 46 -1.71 16.09 1.42
CA MET A 46 -0.66 15.61 2.31
C MET A 46 -0.71 14.10 2.40
N HIS A 47 0.44 13.47 2.58
CA HIS A 47 0.56 12.03 2.77
C HIS A 47 1.31 11.73 4.07
N LEU A 48 0.79 10.80 4.88
CA LEU A 48 1.41 10.40 6.15
C LEU A 48 2.58 9.41 6.00
N GLY A 49 2.99 9.11 4.77
CA GLY A 49 4.05 8.13 4.52
C GLY A 49 3.60 6.73 4.94
N GLN A 50 4.40 6.04 5.75
CA GLN A 50 4.08 4.70 6.26
C GLN A 50 2.94 4.68 7.30
N GLY A 51 2.53 5.84 7.80
CA GLY A 51 1.44 5.95 8.76
C GLY A 51 1.67 5.14 10.04
N ILE A 52 0.97 3.99 10.17
CA ILE A 52 1.11 3.04 11.27
C ILE A 52 1.51 1.69 10.70
N SER A 53 2.61 1.14 11.17
CA SER A 53 3.18 -0.12 10.68
C SER A 53 2.62 -1.33 11.42
N ASN A 54 2.76 -2.52 10.82
CA ASN A 54 2.42 -3.82 11.39
C ASN A 54 0.97 -3.95 11.88
N VAL A 55 0.04 -3.38 11.11
CA VAL A 55 -1.39 -3.39 11.43
C VAL A 55 -2.06 -4.60 10.76
N ASP A 56 -2.88 -5.29 11.53
CA ASP A 56 -3.81 -6.28 10.99
C ASP A 56 -5.02 -5.56 10.37
N GLY A 57 -4.97 -5.38 9.06
CA GLY A 57 -6.03 -4.72 8.31
C GLY A 57 -7.32 -5.53 8.13
N LEU A 58 -7.32 -6.82 8.52
CA LEU A 58 -8.51 -7.69 8.50
C LEU A 58 -9.32 -7.55 9.79
N ASN A 59 -8.70 -7.09 10.86
CA ASN A 59 -9.38 -6.86 12.12
C ASN A 59 -9.98 -5.44 12.15
N ALA A 60 -11.31 -5.35 12.05
CA ALA A 60 -12.03 -4.07 11.99
C ALA A 60 -11.76 -3.17 13.21
N TYR A 61 -11.63 -3.74 14.41
CA TYR A 61 -11.31 -2.99 15.62
C TYR A 61 -9.91 -2.38 15.57
N VAL A 62 -8.92 -3.17 15.15
CA VAL A 62 -7.53 -2.72 14.99
C VAL A 62 -7.43 -1.64 13.90
N ALA A 63 -8.10 -1.85 12.77
CA ALA A 63 -8.14 -0.86 11.69
C ALA A 63 -8.82 0.45 12.10
N SER A 64 -9.92 0.38 12.87
CA SER A 64 -10.61 1.57 13.41
C SER A 64 -9.73 2.34 14.39
N LYS A 65 -9.05 1.64 15.28
CA LYS A 65 -8.09 2.27 16.22
C LYS A 65 -6.95 2.95 15.45
N ALA A 66 -6.41 2.30 14.45
CA ALA A 66 -5.37 2.87 13.59
C ALA A 66 -5.88 4.11 12.84
N GLN A 67 -7.14 4.12 12.38
CA GLN A 67 -7.75 5.29 11.75
C GLN A 67 -7.82 6.51 12.69
N LEU A 68 -8.18 6.29 13.95
CA LEU A 68 -8.20 7.37 14.95
C LEU A 68 -6.79 7.94 15.19
N GLU A 69 -5.81 7.07 15.30
CA GLU A 69 -4.41 7.48 15.47
C GLU A 69 -3.87 8.23 14.26
N LEU A 70 -4.22 7.80 13.05
CA LEU A 70 -3.86 8.52 11.82
C LEU A 70 -4.48 9.92 11.78
N ARG A 71 -5.73 10.11 12.23
CA ARG A 71 -6.36 11.43 12.31
C ARG A 71 -5.62 12.34 13.29
N LYS A 72 -5.15 11.81 14.41
CA LYS A 72 -4.31 12.57 15.35
C LYS A 72 -3.01 13.01 14.66
N LYS A 73 -2.33 12.12 13.97
CA LYS A 73 -1.11 12.46 13.20
C LYS A 73 -1.38 13.51 12.11
N MET A 74 -2.54 13.47 11.44
CA MET A 74 -2.91 14.51 10.46
C MET A 74 -3.04 15.89 11.13
N TRP A 75 -3.65 15.93 12.29
CA TRP A 75 -3.78 17.16 13.07
C TRP A 75 -2.40 17.69 13.49
N GLU A 76 -1.55 16.84 14.07
CA GLU A 76 -0.18 17.21 14.48
C GLU A 76 0.63 17.76 13.29
N LYS A 77 0.55 17.10 12.13
CA LYS A 77 1.19 17.58 10.89
C LYS A 77 0.60 18.91 10.40
N THR A 78 -0.69 19.14 10.59
CA THR A 78 -1.32 20.42 10.25
C THR A 78 -0.79 21.53 11.15
N LEU A 79 -0.60 21.26 12.44
CA LEU A 79 0.02 22.21 13.37
C LEU A 79 1.47 22.53 12.99
N ASP A 80 2.24 21.53 12.55
CA ASP A 80 3.60 21.73 12.02
C ASP A 80 3.60 22.65 10.77
N VAL A 81 2.62 22.50 9.88
CA VAL A 81 2.50 23.42 8.73
C VAL A 81 2.14 24.84 9.20
N ARG A 82 1.24 24.97 10.16
CA ARG A 82 0.84 26.27 10.73
C ARG A 82 1.97 27.02 11.44
N SER A 83 2.93 26.29 12.00
CA SER A 83 4.10 26.91 12.68
C SER A 83 5.09 27.56 11.73
N LYS A 84 4.94 27.37 10.43
CA LYS A 84 5.81 27.95 9.40
C LYS A 84 5.30 29.32 8.97
N GLU A 85 6.22 30.25 8.82
CA GLU A 85 5.93 31.64 8.40
C GLU A 85 5.06 31.67 7.12
N GLY A 86 4.00 32.45 7.17
CA GLY A 86 3.00 32.63 6.10
C GLY A 86 1.94 31.53 6.04
N ASN A 87 2.01 30.49 6.88
CA ASN A 87 1.02 29.40 6.96
C ASN A 87 0.22 29.40 8.27
N GLU A 88 0.25 30.48 9.05
CA GLU A 88 -0.37 30.58 10.39
C GLU A 88 -1.87 30.27 10.37
N ASN A 89 -2.51 30.52 9.24
CA ASN A 89 -3.93 30.30 9.02
C ASN A 89 -4.24 29.00 8.28
N ALA A 90 -3.26 28.12 8.06
CA ALA A 90 -3.52 26.83 7.46
C ALA A 90 -4.41 25.98 8.37
N TYR A 91 -5.28 25.17 7.78
CA TYR A 91 -6.21 24.33 8.53
C TYR A 91 -6.39 22.95 7.88
N LEU A 92 -6.80 21.98 8.69
CA LEU A 92 -7.15 20.65 8.22
C LEU A 92 -8.48 20.74 7.45
N LEU A 93 -8.41 20.64 6.12
CA LEU A 93 -9.56 20.79 5.24
C LEU A 93 -10.41 19.52 5.19
N SER A 94 -9.76 18.37 5.04
CA SER A 94 -10.46 17.09 4.98
C SER A 94 -9.56 15.93 5.41
N THR A 95 -10.18 14.93 6.05
CA THR A 95 -9.59 13.64 6.34
C THR A 95 -10.25 12.56 5.48
N PRO A 96 -9.58 11.45 5.15
CA PRO A 96 -10.21 10.38 4.39
C PRO A 96 -11.28 9.67 5.23
N SER A 97 -12.34 9.24 4.57
CA SER A 97 -13.36 8.37 5.17
C SER A 97 -12.84 6.96 5.43
N ILE A 98 -11.92 6.50 4.58
CA ILE A 98 -11.31 5.17 4.64
C ILE A 98 -9.78 5.34 4.64
N VAL A 99 -9.12 4.56 5.48
CA VAL A 99 -7.65 4.49 5.51
C VAL A 99 -7.12 3.64 4.34
N GLY A 100 -5.92 3.97 3.90
CA GLY A 100 -5.23 3.21 2.87
C GLY A 100 -4.61 1.94 3.45
N VAL A 101 -5.27 0.81 3.29
CA VAL A 101 -4.71 -0.52 3.55
C VAL A 101 -4.18 -1.06 2.23
N ARG A 102 -2.87 -1.25 2.13
CA ARG A 102 -2.25 -1.61 0.85
C ARG A 102 -2.57 -3.04 0.45
N VAL A 103 -2.29 -3.99 1.34
CA VAL A 103 -2.58 -5.41 1.16
C VAL A 103 -2.75 -6.08 2.51
N THR A 104 -3.66 -7.04 2.58
CA THR A 104 -3.91 -7.86 3.77
C THR A 104 -3.76 -9.34 3.45
N ARG A 105 -4.16 -9.73 2.25
CA ARG A 105 -4.09 -11.10 1.75
C ARG A 105 -3.48 -11.12 0.36
N VAL A 106 -2.63 -12.10 0.14
CA VAL A 106 -2.01 -12.40 -1.14
C VAL A 106 -2.33 -13.83 -1.50
N LEU A 107 -2.58 -14.09 -2.76
CA LEU A 107 -2.91 -15.43 -3.25
C LEU A 107 -1.76 -16.41 -2.95
N ASN A 108 -2.11 -17.57 -2.42
CA ASN A 108 -1.24 -18.73 -2.46
C ASN A 108 -1.33 -19.35 -3.86
N ALA A 109 -0.57 -18.79 -4.78
CA ALA A 109 -0.62 -19.12 -6.19
C ALA A 109 0.18 -20.38 -6.52
N VAL A 110 -0.05 -20.92 -7.71
CA VAL A 110 0.79 -22.01 -8.27
C VAL A 110 2.26 -21.61 -8.27
N LEU A 111 2.54 -20.30 -8.48
CA LEU A 111 3.86 -19.72 -8.33
C LEU A 111 3.74 -18.37 -7.64
N ASN A 112 4.39 -18.21 -6.49
CA ASN A 112 4.52 -16.88 -5.87
C ASN A 112 5.85 -16.26 -6.29
N VAL A 113 5.80 -15.04 -6.85
CA VAL A 113 7.01 -14.31 -7.24
C VAL A 113 7.81 -13.97 -5.98
N SER A 114 9.07 -14.42 -5.94
CA SER A 114 9.94 -14.15 -4.80
C SER A 114 10.61 -12.77 -4.89
N VAL A 115 10.92 -12.19 -3.74
CA VAL A 115 11.70 -10.94 -3.66
C VAL A 115 13.07 -11.11 -4.33
N GLU A 116 13.71 -12.25 -4.09
CA GLU A 116 15.00 -12.57 -4.72
C GLU A 116 14.86 -12.70 -6.24
N GLY A 117 13.83 -13.41 -6.73
CA GLY A 117 13.56 -13.56 -8.16
C GLY A 117 13.33 -12.21 -8.85
N ALA A 118 12.55 -11.34 -8.22
CA ALA A 118 12.34 -9.98 -8.72
C ALA A 118 13.64 -9.15 -8.74
N ALA A 119 14.44 -9.25 -7.69
CA ALA A 119 15.70 -8.51 -7.56
C ALA A 119 16.79 -9.00 -8.52
N THR A 120 16.82 -10.29 -8.84
CA THR A 120 17.81 -10.88 -9.77
C THR A 120 17.37 -10.83 -11.23
N GLY A 121 16.09 -10.48 -11.49
CA GLY A 121 15.53 -10.50 -12.85
C GLY A 121 15.30 -11.92 -13.35
N LYS A 122 14.82 -12.81 -12.47
CA LYS A 122 14.47 -14.19 -12.83
C LYS A 122 13.53 -14.21 -14.02
N SER A 123 13.85 -15.05 -15.01
CA SER A 123 13.01 -15.26 -16.19
C SER A 123 12.01 -16.39 -15.97
N TYR A 124 10.82 -16.23 -16.54
CA TYR A 124 9.74 -17.22 -16.54
C TYR A 124 9.29 -17.49 -17.98
N ASP A 125 8.80 -18.69 -18.22
CA ASP A 125 8.29 -19.14 -19.51
C ASP A 125 6.86 -18.69 -19.82
N ASP A 126 6.13 -18.27 -18.79
CA ASP A 126 4.73 -17.86 -18.84
C ASP A 126 4.50 -16.35 -18.48
N VAL A 127 5.41 -15.49 -18.93
CA VAL A 127 5.35 -14.05 -18.66
C VAL A 127 4.13 -13.40 -19.29
N ILE A 128 3.35 -12.67 -18.49
CA ILE A 128 2.20 -11.89 -18.93
C ILE A 128 2.40 -10.38 -18.78
N GLY A 129 3.43 -9.96 -18.09
CA GLY A 129 3.72 -8.54 -17.87
C GLY A 129 5.03 -8.31 -17.18
N PHE A 130 5.36 -7.03 -17.07
CA PHE A 130 6.56 -6.57 -16.39
C PHE A 130 6.17 -5.57 -15.30
N ALA A 131 6.83 -5.65 -14.17
CA ALA A 131 6.72 -4.68 -13.09
C ALA A 131 8.11 -4.12 -12.78
N GLY A 132 8.17 -2.87 -12.47
CA GLY A 132 9.44 -2.21 -12.18
C GLY A 132 9.17 -0.82 -11.65
N SER A 133 9.20 -0.67 -10.36
CA SER A 133 9.31 0.63 -9.72
C SER A 133 10.00 0.46 -8.37
N ASP A 134 10.69 1.50 -7.92
CA ASP A 134 11.25 1.55 -6.58
C ASP A 134 10.20 1.32 -5.49
N SER A 135 8.96 1.71 -5.75
CA SER A 135 7.88 1.58 -4.78
C SER A 135 7.51 0.13 -4.48
N THR A 136 7.74 -0.80 -5.39
CA THR A 136 7.44 -2.21 -5.17
C THR A 136 8.45 -2.91 -4.25
N LEU A 137 9.67 -2.40 -4.18
CA LEU A 137 10.73 -2.95 -3.31
C LEU A 137 10.94 -2.13 -2.03
N HIS A 138 10.29 -0.97 -1.90
CA HIS A 138 10.51 -0.04 -0.80
C HIS A 138 9.64 -0.27 0.44
N TRP A 139 8.54 -0.95 0.30
CA TRP A 139 7.52 -1.00 1.32
C TRP A 139 7.50 -2.30 2.12
N GLY A 140 8.39 -3.23 1.81
CA GLY A 140 8.65 -4.39 2.62
C GLY A 140 9.77 -4.12 3.63
N ASP A 141 9.83 -4.89 4.71
CA ASP A 141 10.89 -4.81 5.74
C ASP A 141 12.29 -5.15 5.19
N THR A 142 12.40 -5.47 3.91
CA THR A 142 13.65 -5.84 3.25
C THR A 142 13.91 -4.92 2.07
N ARG A 143 14.61 -3.82 2.32
CA ARG A 143 15.39 -3.18 1.26
C ARG A 143 16.50 -4.15 0.86
N ILE A 144 16.64 -4.45 -0.43
CA ILE A 144 17.83 -5.09 -0.95
C ILE A 144 18.85 -3.96 -1.19
N PRO A 145 19.86 -3.78 -0.33
CA PRO A 145 20.79 -2.67 -0.47
C PRO A 145 21.59 -2.79 -1.76
N GLY A 146 21.78 -1.68 -2.47
CA GLY A 146 22.74 -1.56 -3.56
C GLY A 146 22.35 -2.22 -4.88
N LYS A 147 21.07 -2.56 -5.09
CA LYS A 147 20.62 -3.07 -6.38
C LYS A 147 19.84 -2.02 -7.16
N ASP A 148 20.27 -1.82 -8.40
CA ASP A 148 19.61 -0.95 -9.36
C ASP A 148 18.16 -1.37 -9.60
N ARG A 149 17.34 -0.39 -9.96
CA ARG A 149 15.94 -0.61 -10.36
C ARG A 149 15.88 -1.66 -11.45
N LYS A 150 15.39 -2.84 -11.15
CA LYS A 150 15.22 -3.89 -12.16
C LYS A 150 13.76 -4.05 -12.49
N ILE A 151 13.49 -4.13 -13.79
CA ILE A 151 12.25 -4.63 -14.30
C ILE A 151 12.22 -6.12 -14.03
N TRP A 152 11.16 -6.60 -13.39
CA TRP A 152 10.95 -8.01 -13.12
C TRP A 152 9.68 -8.52 -13.80
N GLN A 153 9.64 -9.82 -14.06
CA GLN A 153 8.58 -10.46 -14.81
C GLN A 153 7.45 -10.93 -13.90
N VAL A 154 6.21 -10.77 -14.39
CA VAL A 154 5.01 -11.30 -13.74
C VAL A 154 4.59 -12.54 -14.52
N PRO A 155 4.74 -13.75 -13.96
CA PRO A 155 4.32 -14.97 -14.62
C PRO A 155 2.81 -15.21 -14.48
N TYR A 156 2.19 -15.86 -15.48
CA TYR A 156 0.77 -16.20 -15.46
C TYR A 156 0.40 -17.05 -14.24
N ARG A 157 1.24 -18.01 -13.87
CA ARG A 157 1.04 -18.88 -12.69
C ARG A 157 0.93 -18.13 -11.38
N SER A 158 1.36 -16.88 -11.31
CA SER A 158 1.17 -16.03 -10.13
C SER A 158 -0.26 -15.54 -9.97
N LEU A 159 -1.10 -15.64 -10.99
CA LEU A 159 -2.52 -15.31 -10.94
C LEU A 159 -3.39 -16.53 -10.66
N VAL A 160 -2.84 -17.73 -10.73
CA VAL A 160 -3.57 -19.01 -10.65
C VAL A 160 -3.58 -19.52 -9.21
N PRO A 161 -4.74 -19.66 -8.56
CA PRO A 161 -4.85 -20.33 -7.26
C PRO A 161 -4.37 -21.77 -7.31
N LYS A 162 -3.83 -22.29 -6.20
CA LYS A 162 -3.45 -23.70 -6.11
C LYS A 162 -4.64 -24.63 -5.96
N THR A 163 -5.70 -24.17 -5.33
CA THR A 163 -6.80 -25.01 -4.83
C THR A 163 -8.11 -24.76 -5.53
N VAL A 164 -8.29 -23.59 -6.16
CA VAL A 164 -9.54 -23.19 -6.81
C VAL A 164 -9.39 -23.20 -8.31
N GLU A 165 -10.23 -23.97 -8.98
CA GLU A 165 -10.28 -24.06 -10.43
C GLU A 165 -11.09 -22.93 -11.07
N ASN A 166 -10.81 -22.63 -12.33
CA ASN A 166 -11.54 -21.65 -13.15
C ASN A 166 -11.54 -20.22 -12.57
N LEU A 167 -10.51 -19.86 -11.79
CA LEU A 167 -10.34 -18.54 -11.21
C LEU A 167 -8.96 -17.98 -11.51
N LEU A 168 -8.91 -16.69 -11.78
CA LEU A 168 -7.69 -15.89 -11.80
C LEU A 168 -7.78 -14.72 -10.83
N VAL A 169 -6.72 -14.47 -10.10
CA VAL A 169 -6.63 -13.37 -9.13
C VAL A 169 -5.59 -12.36 -9.60
N ALA A 170 -6.03 -11.14 -9.85
CA ALA A 170 -5.18 -10.06 -10.33
C ALA A 170 -5.18 -8.86 -9.38
N GLY A 171 -4.26 -7.92 -9.60
CA GLY A 171 -4.10 -6.73 -8.79
C GLY A 171 -3.15 -6.93 -7.62
N ARG A 172 -3.32 -6.19 -6.54
CA ARG A 172 -2.42 -6.21 -5.37
C ARG A 172 -2.46 -7.51 -4.56
N CYS A 173 -3.31 -8.43 -4.90
CA CYS A 173 -3.48 -9.70 -4.20
C CYS A 173 -3.02 -10.93 -5.02
N PHE A 174 -2.35 -10.75 -6.16
CA PHE A 174 -1.78 -11.87 -6.90
C PHE A 174 -0.66 -12.56 -6.10
N GLY A 175 -0.13 -13.69 -6.59
CA GLY A 175 0.83 -14.48 -5.86
C GLY A 175 2.26 -13.88 -5.83
N TYR A 176 2.69 -13.35 -4.70
CA TYR A 176 4.05 -12.85 -4.47
C TYR A 176 4.44 -12.93 -3.00
N GLU A 177 5.73 -12.80 -2.72
CA GLU A 177 6.25 -12.74 -1.36
C GLU A 177 6.11 -11.33 -0.75
N LYS A 178 5.95 -11.26 0.57
CA LYS A 178 6.00 -10.01 1.33
C LYS A 178 7.30 -9.27 1.00
N GLY A 179 7.17 -8.01 0.62
CA GLY A 179 8.31 -7.18 0.19
C GLY A 179 8.22 -6.69 -1.25
N LEU A 180 7.30 -7.26 -2.05
CA LEU A 180 7.01 -6.80 -3.41
C LEU A 180 5.77 -5.88 -3.50
N THR A 181 5.23 -5.44 -2.35
CA THR A 181 4.04 -4.57 -2.28
C THR A 181 4.38 -3.11 -2.23
#